data_51084de05efae66abd7e3400bd096892
#
_entry.id   51084de05efae66abd7e3400bd096892
#
_cell.length_a   1.000
_cell.length_b   1.000
_cell.length_c   1.000
_cell.angle_alpha   90.00
_cell.angle_beta   90.00
_cell.angle_gamma   90.00
#
_symmetry.space_group_name_H-M   'P 1'
#
loop_
_entity.id
_entity.type
_entity.pdbx_description
1 polymer ?
#
loop_
_entity_poly.entity_id
_entity_poly.type
_entity_poly.pdbx_seq_one_letter_code
_entity_poly.pdbx_strand_id
1 'polypeptide(L)'
;MKYIVILIVSLSLQFGFGQTKSLNAYEYVVVPMQFNFQSEPNQYSLNILARVLLKDQGFKVYMDQEKKPLAFGLDPCNSLRANIIQENAFLTTKLKFVLLDCSNDIVYETEQGVSRLKDFKKSYNDALRDAFMSFSTANYMYDDTLNSTPDITSGLSDVMERPDSNPEEEYPDKSIYKFGGESYWLVTNSSGDYDLLSSQGKTNYAQLKKADRGSYIFNSKMINGAAYFDAEGNLMVEYMERDLNEIQNIRFNKID
;
A
#
# COMPACT_ATOMS: atom_id res chain seq x y z
N MET A 1 36.49 33.88 -16.21
CA MET A 1 35.87 32.81 -17.00
C MET A 1 36.14 31.41 -16.47
N LYS A 2 37.33 31.02 -16.05
CA LYS A 2 37.63 29.68 -15.47
C LYS A 2 36.74 29.30 -14.26
N TYR A 3 36.47 30.20 -13.35
CA TYR A 3 35.66 29.93 -12.14
C TYR A 3 34.16 29.83 -12.40
N ILE A 4 33.64 30.46 -13.45
CA ILE A 4 32.24 30.37 -13.87
C ILE A 4 31.95 28.97 -14.44
N VAL A 5 32.89 28.39 -15.20
CA VAL A 5 32.77 27.04 -15.75
C VAL A 5 32.76 25.99 -14.62
N ILE A 6 33.57 26.16 -13.57
CA ILE A 6 33.60 25.28 -12.41
C ILE A 6 32.29 25.36 -11.62
N LEU A 7 31.69 26.56 -11.46
CA LEU A 7 30.39 26.73 -10.81
C LEU A 7 29.26 26.06 -11.58
N ILE A 8 29.24 26.13 -12.92
CA ILE A 8 28.24 25.50 -13.77
C ILE A 8 28.36 23.96 -13.72
N VAL A 9 29.58 23.42 -13.68
CA VAL A 9 29.81 21.97 -13.58
C VAL A 9 29.39 21.42 -12.21
N SER A 10 29.54 22.21 -11.13
CA SER A 10 29.10 21.76 -9.78
C SER A 10 27.59 21.76 -9.59
N LEU A 11 26.84 22.56 -10.38
CA LEU A 11 25.38 22.64 -10.30
C LEU A 11 24.67 21.52 -11.10
N SER A 12 25.37 20.85 -12.02
CA SER A 12 24.80 19.77 -12.84
C SER A 12 24.81 18.39 -12.18
N LEU A 13 25.37 18.24 -10.97
CA LEU A 13 25.48 16.95 -10.27
C LEU A 13 24.34 16.65 -9.28
N GLN A 14 23.29 17.49 -9.24
CA GLN A 14 22.15 17.32 -8.33
C GLN A 14 20.94 16.62 -9.01
N PHE A 15 21.16 15.72 -9.98
CA PHE A 15 20.09 14.80 -10.36
C PHE A 15 19.96 13.73 -9.27
N GLY A 16 19.17 14.04 -8.24
CA GLY A 16 18.71 13.05 -7.29
C GLY A 16 17.92 11.98 -8.04
N PHE A 17 18.47 10.78 -8.16
CA PHE A 17 17.69 9.60 -8.53
C PHE A 17 16.64 9.43 -7.44
N GLY A 18 15.40 9.82 -7.71
CA GLY A 18 14.26 9.40 -6.92
C GLY A 18 14.28 7.87 -6.89
N GLN A 19 14.47 7.29 -5.72
CA GLN A 19 14.41 5.83 -5.57
C GLN A 19 12.95 5.42 -5.77
N THR A 20 12.61 4.93 -6.95
CA THR A 20 11.33 4.25 -7.17
C THR A 20 11.29 3.01 -6.30
N LYS A 21 10.27 2.91 -5.47
CA LYS A 21 10.05 1.74 -4.61
C LYS A 21 9.96 0.48 -5.48
N SER A 22 10.62 -0.60 -5.05
CA SER A 22 10.61 -1.87 -5.79
C SER A 22 9.18 -2.41 -5.95
N LEU A 23 8.89 -3.05 -7.08
CA LEU A 23 7.61 -3.73 -7.33
C LEU A 23 7.27 -4.74 -6.22
N ASN A 24 8.27 -5.42 -5.69
CA ASN A 24 8.13 -6.43 -4.64
C ASN A 24 7.70 -5.86 -3.28
N ALA A 25 7.77 -4.53 -3.10
CA ALA A 25 7.28 -3.87 -1.90
C ALA A 25 5.74 -3.75 -1.84
N TYR A 26 5.03 -4.07 -2.92
CA TYR A 26 3.58 -3.88 -3.01
C TYR A 26 2.85 -5.21 -3.06
N GLU A 27 1.99 -5.47 -2.09
CA GLU A 27 1.16 -6.67 -2.02
C GLU A 27 -0.15 -6.52 -2.81
N TYR A 28 -0.69 -5.30 -2.83
CA TYR A 28 -2.03 -5.00 -3.33
C TYR A 28 -2.00 -4.25 -4.64
N VAL A 29 -2.93 -4.61 -5.54
CA VAL A 29 -3.20 -3.83 -6.77
C VAL A 29 -4.68 -3.51 -6.86
N VAL A 30 -5.00 -2.26 -7.16
CA VAL A 30 -6.37 -1.81 -7.47
C VAL A 30 -6.53 -1.68 -8.97
N VAL A 31 -7.52 -2.39 -9.51
CA VAL A 31 -7.92 -2.27 -10.92
C VAL A 31 -9.17 -1.40 -10.99
N PRO A 32 -9.17 -0.28 -11.74
CA PRO A 32 -10.35 0.57 -11.89
C PRO A 32 -11.44 -0.16 -12.69
N MET A 33 -12.70 0.21 -12.49
CA MET A 33 -13.78 -0.31 -13.32
C MET A 33 -13.71 0.18 -14.76
N GLN A 34 -13.01 1.28 -15.01
CA GLN A 34 -12.83 1.88 -16.33
C GLN A 34 -11.43 2.47 -16.47
N PHE A 35 -10.67 2.04 -17.47
CA PHE A 35 -9.40 2.67 -17.84
C PHE A 35 -9.64 3.95 -18.63
N ASN A 36 -8.69 4.88 -18.63
CA ASN A 36 -8.84 6.22 -19.19
C ASN A 36 -9.25 6.26 -20.67
N PHE A 37 -8.88 5.26 -21.47
CA PHE A 37 -9.21 5.20 -22.89
C PHE A 37 -10.58 4.57 -23.18
N GLN A 38 -11.21 3.91 -22.21
CA GLN A 38 -12.48 3.22 -22.38
C GLN A 38 -13.66 4.21 -22.35
N SER A 39 -14.66 3.98 -23.17
CA SER A 39 -15.89 4.77 -23.19
C SER A 39 -16.94 4.30 -22.18
N GLU A 40 -16.82 3.08 -21.67
CA GLU A 40 -17.73 2.47 -20.69
C GLU A 40 -16.97 1.57 -19.71
N PRO A 41 -17.52 1.34 -18.50
CA PRO A 41 -16.90 0.44 -17.52
C PRO A 41 -16.71 -0.96 -18.09
N ASN A 42 -15.53 -1.52 -17.79
CA ASN A 42 -15.10 -2.86 -18.23
C ASN A 42 -15.27 -3.15 -19.73
N GLN A 43 -15.13 -2.11 -20.56
CA GLN A 43 -15.23 -2.25 -22.02
C GLN A 43 -14.27 -3.33 -22.51
N TYR A 44 -14.74 -4.18 -23.42
CA TYR A 44 -14.01 -5.38 -23.92
C TYR A 44 -13.66 -6.41 -22.84
N SER A 45 -14.18 -6.29 -21.62
CA SER A 45 -13.84 -7.12 -20.45
C SER A 45 -12.37 -7.00 -20.00
N LEU A 46 -11.70 -5.89 -20.33
CA LEU A 46 -10.28 -5.70 -20.05
C LEU A 46 -9.96 -5.55 -18.58
N ASN A 47 -10.83 -4.89 -17.80
CA ASN A 47 -10.59 -4.67 -16.38
C ASN A 47 -10.64 -5.98 -15.60
N ILE A 48 -11.61 -6.85 -15.94
CA ILE A 48 -11.69 -8.20 -15.37
C ILE A 48 -10.51 -9.05 -15.83
N LEU A 49 -10.11 -8.95 -17.11
CA LEU A 49 -8.94 -9.67 -17.62
C LEU A 49 -7.65 -9.22 -16.93
N ALA A 50 -7.43 -7.91 -16.75
CA ALA A 50 -6.29 -7.38 -16.03
C ALA A 50 -6.24 -7.90 -14.57
N ARG A 51 -7.40 -7.94 -13.89
CA ARG A 51 -7.51 -8.53 -12.55
C ARG A 51 -7.06 -10.00 -12.51
N VAL A 52 -7.49 -10.81 -13.47
CA VAL A 52 -7.11 -12.22 -13.54
C VAL A 52 -5.61 -12.34 -13.77
N LEU A 53 -5.08 -11.64 -14.77
CA LEU A 53 -3.66 -11.70 -15.11
C LEU A 53 -2.76 -11.25 -13.94
N LEU A 54 -3.15 -10.22 -13.20
CA LEU A 54 -2.42 -9.77 -12.00
C LEU A 54 -2.46 -10.80 -10.87
N LYS A 55 -3.62 -11.46 -10.66
CA LYS A 55 -3.72 -12.55 -9.69
C LYS A 55 -2.81 -13.71 -10.05
N ASP A 56 -2.71 -14.05 -11.33
CA ASP A 56 -1.81 -15.08 -11.84
C ASP A 56 -0.33 -14.74 -11.61
N GLN A 57 0.01 -13.42 -11.47
CA GLN A 57 1.33 -12.97 -11.07
C GLN A 57 1.56 -12.98 -9.55
N GLY A 58 0.56 -13.26 -8.74
CA GLY A 58 0.69 -13.37 -7.29
C GLY A 58 0.21 -12.16 -6.48
N PHE A 59 -0.32 -11.11 -7.11
CA PHE A 59 -0.86 -9.95 -6.39
C PHE A 59 -2.20 -10.24 -5.73
N LYS A 60 -2.48 -9.56 -4.62
CA LYS A 60 -3.82 -9.43 -4.06
C LYS A 60 -4.55 -8.30 -4.78
N VAL A 61 -5.51 -8.65 -5.64
CA VAL A 61 -6.13 -7.70 -6.58
C VAL A 61 -7.58 -7.41 -6.21
N TYR A 62 -7.90 -6.13 -6.11
CA TYR A 62 -9.24 -5.60 -5.85
C TYR A 62 -9.70 -4.69 -6.97
N MET A 63 -11.00 -4.69 -7.26
CA MET A 63 -11.58 -3.62 -8.08
C MET A 63 -11.74 -2.36 -7.22
N ASP A 64 -11.77 -1.19 -7.85
CA ASP A 64 -11.90 0.09 -7.15
C ASP A 64 -13.18 0.19 -6.29
N GLN A 65 -14.26 -0.46 -6.71
CA GLN A 65 -15.56 -0.50 -6.02
C GLN A 65 -15.71 -1.67 -5.04
N GLU A 66 -14.76 -2.60 -4.99
CA GLU A 66 -14.81 -3.70 -4.03
C GLU A 66 -14.39 -3.25 -2.64
N LYS A 67 -15.00 -3.87 -1.62
CA LYS A 67 -14.55 -3.73 -0.25
C LYS A 67 -13.10 -4.25 -0.13
N LYS A 68 -12.23 -3.40 0.34
CA LYS A 68 -10.81 -3.72 0.54
C LYS A 68 -10.57 -4.12 1.99
N PRO A 69 -9.60 -5.01 2.26
CA PRO A 69 -9.21 -5.32 3.64
C PRO A 69 -8.78 -4.05 4.38
N LEU A 70 -8.96 -4.03 5.69
CA LEU A 70 -8.55 -2.88 6.50
C LEU A 70 -7.06 -2.58 6.37
N ALA A 71 -6.22 -3.60 6.28
CA ALA A 71 -4.77 -3.45 6.03
C ALA A 71 -4.45 -2.60 4.80
N PHE A 72 -5.30 -2.68 3.76
CA PHE A 72 -5.20 -1.81 2.58
C PHE A 72 -5.48 -0.34 2.90
N GLY A 73 -6.46 -0.07 3.78
CA GLY A 73 -6.86 1.30 4.13
C GLY A 73 -5.89 2.00 5.09
N LEU A 74 -5.01 1.25 5.77
CA LEU A 74 -4.04 1.80 6.72
C LEU A 74 -2.91 2.54 6.03
N ASP A 75 -2.49 2.05 4.86
CA ASP A 75 -1.51 2.73 4.01
C ASP A 75 -1.91 2.59 2.53
N PRO A 76 -2.64 3.56 1.98
CA PRO A 76 -3.00 3.57 0.55
C PRO A 76 -1.78 3.51 -0.36
N CYS A 77 -0.61 3.94 0.13
CA CYS A 77 0.65 3.92 -0.62
C CYS A 77 1.33 2.55 -0.63
N ASN A 78 0.81 1.56 0.09
CA ASN A 78 1.21 0.15 -0.04
C ASN A 78 0.46 -0.60 -1.15
N SER A 79 -0.32 0.11 -1.95
CA SER A 79 -1.02 -0.45 -3.10
C SER A 79 -0.62 0.24 -4.39
N LEU A 80 -0.65 -0.53 -5.47
CA LEU A 80 -0.49 -0.02 -6.82
C LEU A 80 -1.86 0.15 -7.48
N ARG A 81 -1.95 1.11 -8.38
CA ARG A 81 -3.10 1.30 -9.26
C ARG A 81 -2.76 0.82 -10.66
N ALA A 82 -3.58 -0.09 -11.19
CA ALA A 82 -3.45 -0.57 -12.55
C ALA A 82 -3.96 0.48 -13.55
N ASN A 83 -3.24 0.66 -14.65
CA ASN A 83 -3.71 1.41 -15.80
C ASN A 83 -3.23 0.75 -17.10
N ILE A 84 -3.92 1.06 -18.19
CA ILE A 84 -3.54 0.62 -19.55
C ILE A 84 -3.35 1.86 -20.41
N ILE A 85 -2.21 1.93 -21.06
CA ILE A 85 -1.90 2.95 -22.06
C ILE A 85 -2.17 2.34 -23.44
N GLN A 86 -3.09 2.95 -24.17
CA GLN A 86 -3.35 2.61 -25.57
C GLN A 86 -2.53 3.52 -26.47
N GLU A 87 -1.78 2.93 -27.38
CA GLU A 87 -1.10 3.69 -28.44
C GLU A 87 -1.93 3.69 -29.71
N ASN A 88 -1.99 4.86 -30.35
CA ASN A 88 -2.67 5.00 -31.64
C ASN A 88 -1.92 4.22 -32.73
N ALA A 89 -2.59 3.28 -33.37
CA ALA A 89 -2.03 2.49 -34.45
C ALA A 89 -3.09 2.22 -35.52
N PHE A 90 -2.67 2.24 -36.77
CA PHE A 90 -3.55 1.90 -37.88
C PHE A 90 -3.60 0.38 -38.07
N LEU A 91 -4.79 -0.21 -38.05
CA LEU A 91 -5.06 -1.65 -38.22
C LEU A 91 -4.45 -2.59 -37.15
N THR A 92 -3.99 -2.06 -36.04
CA THR A 92 -3.46 -2.86 -34.92
C THR A 92 -3.91 -2.28 -33.60
N THR A 93 -4.13 -3.13 -32.59
CA THR A 93 -4.31 -2.71 -31.19
C THR A 93 -2.95 -2.82 -30.51
N LYS A 94 -2.52 -1.73 -29.89
CA LYS A 94 -1.28 -1.67 -29.12
C LYS A 94 -1.55 -1.20 -27.71
N LEU A 95 -1.17 -1.99 -26.74
CA LEU A 95 -1.41 -1.73 -25.32
C LEU A 95 -0.12 -1.90 -24.53
N LYS A 96 0.07 -1.03 -23.53
CA LYS A 96 1.01 -1.22 -22.42
C LYS A 96 0.24 -1.27 -21.12
N PHE A 97 0.60 -2.17 -20.24
CA PHE A 97 0.05 -2.23 -18.90
C PHE A 97 1.04 -1.58 -17.93
N VAL A 98 0.53 -0.70 -17.05
CA VAL A 98 1.35 0.01 -16.08
C VAL A 98 0.77 -0.12 -14.68
N LEU A 99 1.66 -0.18 -13.70
CA LEU A 99 1.35 -0.11 -12.28
C LEU A 99 1.90 1.20 -11.72
N LEU A 100 1.02 2.00 -11.12
CA LEU A 100 1.31 3.32 -10.59
C LEU A 100 1.22 3.29 -9.07
N ASP A 101 2.10 3.99 -8.40
CA ASP A 101 2.03 4.22 -6.95
C ASP A 101 1.03 5.32 -6.57
N CYS A 102 0.98 5.68 -5.28
CA CYS A 102 0.09 6.73 -4.76
C CYS A 102 0.48 8.15 -5.24
N SER A 103 1.70 8.36 -5.73
CA SER A 103 2.17 9.62 -6.34
C SER A 103 1.87 9.69 -7.83
N ASN A 104 1.34 8.61 -8.41
CA ASN A 104 1.16 8.36 -9.85
C ASN A 104 2.46 8.13 -10.61
N ASP A 105 3.53 7.78 -9.92
CA ASP A 105 4.77 7.38 -10.56
C ASP A 105 4.65 5.93 -11.05
N ILE A 106 5.26 5.63 -12.22
CA ILE A 106 5.26 4.28 -12.77
C ILE A 106 6.26 3.44 -11.99
N VAL A 107 5.75 2.43 -11.26
CA VAL A 107 6.56 1.42 -10.56
C VAL A 107 6.91 0.26 -11.49
N TYR A 108 6.00 -0.08 -12.40
CA TYR A 108 6.20 -1.15 -13.38
C TYR A 108 5.46 -0.85 -14.69
N GLU A 109 6.10 -1.17 -15.81
CA GLU A 109 5.54 -1.09 -17.16
C GLU A 109 5.87 -2.38 -17.92
N THR A 110 4.87 -2.95 -18.63
CA THR A 110 5.10 -4.09 -19.51
C THR A 110 5.72 -3.66 -20.83
N GLU A 111 6.28 -4.61 -21.55
CA GLU A 111 6.50 -4.46 -22.99
C GLU A 111 5.17 -4.15 -23.69
N GLN A 112 5.26 -3.60 -24.90
CA GLN A 112 4.08 -3.32 -25.72
C GLN A 112 3.49 -4.59 -26.28
N GLY A 113 2.25 -4.91 -25.87
CA GLY A 113 1.48 -5.98 -26.49
C GLY A 113 0.76 -5.51 -27.74
N VAL A 114 0.74 -6.35 -28.78
CA VAL A 114 0.24 -6.02 -30.13
C VAL A 114 -0.72 -7.09 -30.62
N SER A 115 -1.88 -6.66 -31.15
CA SER A 115 -2.82 -7.56 -31.84
C SER A 115 -3.24 -7.01 -33.19
N ARG A 116 -3.46 -7.90 -34.13
CA ARG A 116 -3.95 -7.62 -35.50
C ARG A 116 -5.32 -8.23 -35.76
N LEU A 117 -6.00 -8.71 -34.73
CA LEU A 117 -7.33 -9.27 -34.85
C LEU A 117 -8.34 -8.19 -35.25
N LYS A 118 -9.29 -8.53 -36.10
CA LYS A 118 -10.29 -7.57 -36.60
C LYS A 118 -11.41 -7.29 -35.60
N ASP A 119 -11.75 -8.25 -34.75
CA ASP A 119 -12.73 -8.11 -33.70
C ASP A 119 -12.12 -7.30 -32.53
N PHE A 120 -12.73 -6.19 -32.20
CA PHE A 120 -12.18 -5.28 -31.17
C PHE A 120 -12.00 -5.98 -29.81
N LYS A 121 -13.02 -6.69 -29.34
CA LYS A 121 -12.92 -7.36 -28.03
C LYS A 121 -11.79 -8.38 -28.01
N LYS A 122 -11.69 -9.18 -29.06
CA LYS A 122 -10.59 -10.17 -29.16
C LYS A 122 -9.25 -9.49 -29.31
N SER A 123 -9.16 -8.43 -30.10
CA SER A 123 -7.91 -7.70 -30.34
C SER A 123 -7.35 -7.05 -29.08
N TYR A 124 -8.23 -6.37 -28.27
CA TYR A 124 -7.80 -5.79 -27.02
C TYR A 124 -7.39 -6.82 -25.99
N ASN A 125 -8.14 -7.94 -25.89
CA ASN A 125 -7.81 -9.02 -24.96
C ASN A 125 -6.49 -9.72 -25.36
N ASP A 126 -6.25 -9.92 -26.65
CA ASP A 126 -5.03 -10.51 -27.18
C ASP A 126 -3.82 -9.60 -26.94
N ALA A 127 -3.93 -8.31 -27.24
CA ALA A 127 -2.88 -7.34 -26.98
C ALA A 127 -2.53 -7.21 -25.49
N LEU A 128 -3.54 -7.26 -24.60
CA LEU A 128 -3.27 -7.22 -23.16
C LEU A 128 -2.55 -8.49 -22.68
N ARG A 129 -2.93 -9.67 -23.17
CA ARG A 129 -2.22 -10.92 -22.86
C ARG A 129 -0.78 -10.91 -23.38
N ASP A 130 -0.57 -10.40 -24.57
CA ASP A 130 0.75 -10.25 -25.18
C ASP A 130 1.64 -9.34 -24.32
N ALA A 131 1.13 -8.17 -23.88
CA ALA A 131 1.84 -7.30 -22.97
C ALA A 131 2.24 -8.02 -21.65
N PHE A 132 1.32 -8.81 -21.08
CA PHE A 132 1.58 -9.56 -19.84
C PHE A 132 2.59 -10.69 -19.98
N MET A 133 2.95 -11.13 -21.19
CA MET A 133 4.03 -12.10 -21.38
C MET A 133 5.37 -11.57 -20.84
N SER A 134 5.62 -10.26 -20.96
CA SER A 134 6.81 -9.62 -20.38
C SER A 134 6.78 -9.55 -18.87
N PHE A 135 5.60 -9.63 -18.23
CA PHE A 135 5.48 -9.58 -16.77
C PHE A 135 6.17 -10.76 -16.09
N SER A 136 6.21 -11.92 -16.74
CA SER A 136 6.89 -13.11 -16.22
C SER A 136 8.38 -12.88 -15.93
N THR A 137 9.00 -11.89 -16.61
CA THR A 137 10.41 -11.54 -16.38
C THR A 137 10.62 -10.67 -15.13
N ALA A 138 9.55 -10.08 -14.58
CA ALA A 138 9.64 -9.25 -13.38
C ALA A 138 9.93 -10.07 -12.12
N ASN A 139 9.71 -11.40 -12.16
CA ASN A 139 9.90 -12.32 -11.02
C ASN A 139 9.30 -11.75 -9.73
N TYR A 140 8.07 -11.23 -9.83
CA TYR A 140 7.40 -10.63 -8.69
C TYR A 140 7.21 -11.61 -7.56
N MET A 141 7.65 -11.21 -6.37
CA MET A 141 7.39 -11.90 -5.11
C MET A 141 7.29 -10.82 -4.02
N TYR A 142 6.14 -10.75 -3.36
CA TYR A 142 5.95 -9.78 -2.28
C TYR A 142 6.99 -9.97 -1.18
N ASP A 143 7.62 -8.88 -0.77
CA ASP A 143 8.61 -8.82 0.30
C ASP A 143 8.26 -7.66 1.25
N ASP A 144 7.74 -8.00 2.42
CA ASP A 144 7.33 -7.04 3.45
C ASP A 144 8.50 -6.26 4.05
N THR A 145 9.72 -6.79 3.96
CA THR A 145 10.92 -6.12 4.46
C THR A 145 11.25 -4.85 3.69
N LEU A 146 10.83 -4.77 2.41
CA LEU A 146 11.01 -3.59 1.56
C LEU A 146 10.11 -2.41 1.94
N ASN A 147 9.09 -2.64 2.77
CA ASN A 147 8.23 -1.60 3.34
C ASN A 147 8.75 -1.07 4.67
N SER A 148 9.75 -1.70 5.25
CA SER A 148 10.47 -1.17 6.39
C SER A 148 11.27 0.03 5.90
N THR A 149 10.97 1.23 6.38
CA THR A 149 11.84 2.40 6.16
C THR A 149 13.26 2.00 6.52
N PRO A 150 14.28 2.22 5.64
CA PRO A 150 15.65 2.01 6.04
C PRO A 150 15.90 2.86 7.28
N ASP A 151 16.41 2.23 8.32
CA ASP A 151 16.96 2.91 9.48
C ASP A 151 18.03 3.88 8.99
N ILE A 152 17.66 5.17 8.83
CA ILE A 152 18.62 6.23 8.48
C ILE A 152 19.40 6.57 9.75
N THR A 153 20.21 5.62 10.19
CA THR A 153 21.13 5.80 11.32
C THR A 153 22.59 5.66 10.90
N SER A 154 22.92 6.00 9.65
CA SER A 154 24.33 6.13 9.28
C SER A 154 24.54 7.34 8.37
N GLY A 155 24.71 8.51 8.97
CA GLY A 155 25.28 9.65 8.30
C GLY A 155 24.61 10.99 8.50
N LEU A 156 24.41 11.44 9.76
CA LEU A 156 24.29 12.86 10.12
C LEU A 156 24.67 13.03 11.61
N SER A 157 25.95 12.84 11.89
CA SER A 157 26.55 13.44 13.09
C SER A 157 26.69 14.93 12.81
N ASP A 158 25.97 15.69 13.56
CA ASP A 158 26.01 17.11 13.84
C ASP A 158 24.72 17.82 13.43
N VAL A 159 23.78 17.90 14.36
CA VAL A 159 23.10 19.08 14.88
C VAL A 159 21.97 18.65 15.84
N MET A 160 22.12 19.03 17.11
CA MET A 160 21.16 19.04 18.22
C MET A 160 20.80 17.67 18.86
N GLU A 161 21.53 17.41 19.95
CA GLU A 161 21.20 16.44 20.99
C GLU A 161 19.75 16.60 21.47
N ARG A 162 18.93 15.60 21.17
CA ARG A 162 17.93 15.07 22.08
C ARG A 162 18.36 13.67 22.49
N PRO A 163 18.24 13.26 23.75
CA PRO A 163 18.67 11.96 24.19
C PRO A 163 17.92 10.88 23.39
N ASP A 164 18.70 9.99 22.81
CA ASP A 164 18.30 8.79 22.10
C ASP A 164 17.67 7.81 23.12
N SER A 165 16.35 7.89 23.32
CA SER A 165 15.64 6.87 24.08
C SER A 165 15.30 5.75 23.10
N ASN A 166 15.94 4.61 23.31
CA ASN A 166 15.55 3.34 22.67
C ASN A 166 14.04 3.14 22.90
N PRO A 167 13.17 2.99 21.87
CA PRO A 167 11.73 2.85 22.06
C PRO A 167 11.36 1.68 22.99
N GLU A 168 12.19 0.67 23.12
CA GLU A 168 12.01 -0.44 24.05
C GLU A 168 12.17 -0.04 25.52
N GLU A 169 13.01 0.96 25.81
CA GLU A 169 13.18 1.52 27.15
C GLU A 169 12.07 2.51 27.52
N GLU A 170 11.43 3.14 26.53
CA GLU A 170 10.35 4.09 26.73
C GLU A 170 9.03 3.41 27.16
N TYR A 171 8.80 2.15 26.72
CA TYR A 171 7.58 1.39 27.03
C TYR A 171 7.90 0.00 27.58
N PRO A 172 8.36 -0.11 28.83
CA PRO A 172 8.76 -1.40 29.43
C PRO A 172 7.59 -2.37 29.64
N ASP A 173 6.38 -1.87 29.79
CA ASP A 173 5.16 -2.65 30.08
C ASP A 173 4.23 -2.75 28.85
N LYS A 174 4.78 -2.67 27.64
CA LYS A 174 3.98 -2.82 26.41
C LYS A 174 3.49 -4.25 26.21
N SER A 175 2.27 -4.41 25.75
CA SER A 175 1.78 -5.68 25.17
C SER A 175 1.85 -5.61 23.66
N ILE A 176 2.29 -6.71 23.02
CA ILE A 176 2.48 -6.74 21.58
C ILE A 176 1.35 -7.51 20.90
N TYR A 177 0.82 -6.92 19.86
CA TYR A 177 -0.29 -7.44 19.05
C TYR A 177 0.08 -7.54 17.59
N LYS A 178 -0.52 -8.50 16.87
CA LYS A 178 -0.43 -8.61 15.41
C LYS A 178 -1.79 -8.43 14.75
N PHE A 179 -1.80 -7.62 13.70
CA PHE A 179 -2.95 -7.46 12.81
C PHE A 179 -2.48 -7.06 11.42
N GLY A 180 -3.02 -7.70 10.36
CA GLY A 180 -2.70 -7.38 8.97
C GLY A 180 -1.24 -7.60 8.55
N GLY A 181 -0.49 -8.45 9.29
CA GLY A 181 0.94 -8.65 9.08
C GLY A 181 1.84 -7.73 9.89
N GLU A 182 1.29 -6.65 10.48
CA GLU A 182 2.03 -5.66 11.26
C GLU A 182 1.97 -5.94 12.77
N SER A 183 2.98 -5.44 13.50
CA SER A 183 3.05 -5.47 14.95
C SER A 183 2.63 -4.13 15.54
N TYR A 184 1.82 -4.20 16.59
CA TYR A 184 1.31 -3.04 17.33
C TYR A 184 1.67 -3.17 18.80
N TRP A 185 2.04 -2.07 19.43
CA TRP A 185 2.29 -1.99 20.87
C TRP A 185 1.12 -1.32 21.57
N LEU A 186 0.52 -2.02 22.50
CA LEU A 186 -0.48 -1.45 23.40
C LEU A 186 0.23 -0.96 24.65
N VAL A 187 0.17 0.33 24.91
CA VAL A 187 0.83 0.99 26.05
C VAL A 187 -0.19 1.75 26.86
N THR A 188 0.00 1.80 28.18
CA THR A 188 -0.84 2.61 29.07
C THR A 188 -0.33 4.05 29.02
N ASN A 189 -1.23 5.00 28.75
CA ASN A 189 -0.90 6.42 28.77
C ASN A 189 -1.06 7.03 30.17
N SER A 190 -0.67 8.30 30.32
CA SER A 190 -0.73 9.04 31.61
C SER A 190 -2.14 9.20 32.20
N SER A 191 -3.17 9.02 31.39
CA SER A 191 -4.58 9.10 31.80
C SER A 191 -5.15 7.74 32.27
N GLY A 192 -4.37 6.66 32.18
CA GLY A 192 -4.82 5.30 32.49
C GLY A 192 -5.64 4.65 31.38
N ASP A 193 -5.71 5.28 30.21
CA ASP A 193 -6.22 4.73 28.95
C ASP A 193 -5.10 4.00 28.20
N TYR A 194 -5.39 3.42 27.03
CA TYR A 194 -4.36 2.80 26.19
C TYR A 194 -4.15 3.58 24.90
N ASP A 195 -2.89 3.63 24.48
CA ASP A 195 -2.49 4.00 23.13
C ASP A 195 -2.02 2.74 22.39
N LEU A 196 -2.53 2.54 21.18
CA LEU A 196 -2.09 1.49 20.26
C LEU A 196 -1.12 2.11 19.25
N LEU A 197 0.14 1.73 19.35
CA LEU A 197 1.21 2.28 18.55
C LEU A 197 1.59 1.31 17.44
N SER A 198 1.83 1.82 16.23
CA SER A 198 2.39 1.08 15.10
C SER A 198 3.87 1.43 14.90
N SER A 199 4.51 0.79 13.91
CA SER A 199 5.91 1.07 13.55
C SER A 199 6.85 1.01 14.75
N GLN A 200 6.75 -0.07 15.56
CA GLN A 200 7.60 -0.27 16.74
C GLN A 200 7.54 0.90 17.75
N GLY A 201 6.33 1.39 18.01
CA GLY A 201 6.12 2.45 18.99
C GLY A 201 6.26 3.89 18.47
N LYS A 202 6.64 4.07 17.21
CA LYS A 202 6.92 5.41 16.64
C LYS A 202 5.67 6.20 16.25
N THR A 203 4.55 5.52 15.98
CA THR A 203 3.34 6.17 15.45
C THR A 203 2.11 5.78 16.26
N ASN A 204 1.36 6.76 16.76
CA ASN A 204 0.07 6.50 17.40
C ASN A 204 -0.95 6.11 16.33
N TYR A 205 -1.39 4.84 16.37
CA TYR A 205 -2.37 4.27 15.48
C TYR A 205 -3.80 4.51 15.96
N ALA A 206 -4.05 4.28 17.26
CA ALA A 206 -5.36 4.46 17.88
C ALA A 206 -5.24 4.76 19.37
N GLN A 207 -6.29 5.37 19.93
CA GLN A 207 -6.50 5.50 21.36
C GLN A 207 -7.67 4.64 21.81
N LEU A 208 -7.50 3.96 22.92
CA LEU A 208 -8.56 3.19 23.59
C LEU A 208 -8.90 3.90 24.91
N LYS A 209 -10.01 4.61 24.93
CA LYS A 209 -10.52 5.26 26.14
C LYS A 209 -11.38 4.29 26.93
N LYS A 210 -11.09 4.14 28.20
CA LYS A 210 -11.83 3.25 29.10
C LYS A 210 -13.31 3.65 29.16
N ALA A 211 -14.19 2.68 28.95
CA ALA A 211 -15.63 2.80 29.06
C ALA A 211 -16.16 1.87 30.21
N ASP A 212 -17.47 1.78 30.37
CA ASP A 212 -18.05 0.94 31.39
C ASP A 212 -17.87 -0.56 31.13
N ARG A 213 -17.86 -1.34 32.19
CA ARG A 213 -17.91 -2.82 32.19
C ARG A 213 -16.73 -3.50 31.46
N GLY A 214 -15.56 -2.87 31.48
CA GLY A 214 -14.33 -3.44 30.86
C GLY A 214 -14.25 -3.30 29.36
N SER A 215 -15.08 -2.45 28.76
CA SER A 215 -14.98 -2.05 27.35
C SER A 215 -14.18 -0.76 27.18
N TYR A 216 -13.86 -0.44 25.95
CA TYR A 216 -13.12 0.75 25.55
C TYR A 216 -13.78 1.39 24.33
N ILE A 217 -13.63 2.69 24.19
CA ILE A 217 -13.91 3.42 22.94
C ILE A 217 -12.63 3.46 22.13
N PHE A 218 -12.64 2.80 21.00
CA PHE A 218 -11.54 2.78 20.05
C PHE A 218 -11.65 3.96 19.11
N ASN A 219 -10.63 4.82 19.07
CA ASN A 219 -10.55 5.98 18.18
C ASN A 219 -9.27 5.91 17.36
N SER A 220 -9.40 5.86 16.04
CA SER A 220 -8.31 6.01 15.09
C SER A 220 -8.67 7.00 14.00
N LYS A 221 -7.72 7.33 13.13
CA LYS A 221 -7.99 8.19 11.97
C LYS A 221 -9.01 7.59 11.00
N MET A 222 -9.18 6.26 10.99
CA MET A 222 -9.98 5.53 10.01
C MET A 222 -11.28 4.99 10.56
N ILE A 223 -11.27 4.47 11.77
CA ILE A 223 -12.44 3.84 12.39
C ILE A 223 -12.60 4.31 13.83
N ASN A 224 -13.86 4.41 14.24
CA ASN A 224 -14.25 4.60 15.63
C ASN A 224 -15.24 3.51 15.99
N GLY A 225 -15.07 2.91 17.17
CA GLY A 225 -15.89 1.79 17.57
C GLY A 225 -15.78 1.43 19.03
N ALA A 226 -16.38 0.32 19.39
CA ALA A 226 -16.21 -0.30 20.71
C ALA A 226 -15.06 -1.30 20.67
N ALA A 227 -14.30 -1.40 21.75
CA ALA A 227 -13.25 -2.39 21.86
C ALA A 227 -13.31 -3.12 23.21
N TYR A 228 -12.83 -4.36 23.24
CA TYR A 228 -12.72 -5.18 24.43
C TYR A 228 -11.62 -6.22 24.25
N PHE A 229 -11.14 -6.79 25.35
CA PHE A 229 -10.21 -7.92 25.31
C PHE A 229 -10.99 -9.22 25.46
N ASP A 230 -10.72 -10.20 24.60
CA ASP A 230 -11.28 -11.54 24.74
C ASP A 230 -10.59 -12.35 25.86
N ALA A 231 -11.02 -13.61 26.08
CA ALA A 231 -10.48 -14.46 27.14
C ALA A 231 -8.99 -14.81 26.94
N GLU A 232 -8.52 -14.78 25.71
CA GLU A 232 -7.13 -15.02 25.31
C GLU A 232 -6.29 -13.72 25.35
N GLY A 233 -6.91 -12.58 25.66
CA GLY A 233 -6.25 -11.27 25.72
C GLY A 233 -6.09 -10.58 24.38
N ASN A 234 -6.73 -11.08 23.31
CA ASN A 234 -6.72 -10.38 22.03
C ASN A 234 -7.62 -9.15 22.10
N LEU A 235 -7.22 -8.09 21.38
CA LEU A 235 -8.00 -6.87 21.28
C LEU A 235 -9.03 -7.00 20.14
N MET A 236 -10.30 -7.02 20.53
CA MET A 236 -11.44 -7.03 19.61
C MET A 236 -11.95 -5.61 19.43
N VAL A 237 -12.19 -5.20 18.18
CA VAL A 237 -12.77 -3.90 17.86
C VAL A 237 -14.00 -4.08 16.98
N GLU A 238 -15.14 -3.58 17.44
CA GLU A 238 -16.40 -3.56 16.69
C GLU A 238 -16.68 -2.14 16.23
N TYR A 239 -16.90 -1.94 14.94
CA TYR A 239 -17.18 -0.63 14.36
C TYR A 239 -18.26 -0.70 13.29
N MET A 240 -18.97 0.41 13.10
CA MET A 240 -19.98 0.55 12.05
C MET A 240 -19.29 0.88 10.73
N GLU A 241 -19.37 -0.01 9.74
CA GLU A 241 -18.99 0.30 8.37
C GLU A 241 -20.07 1.16 7.71
N ARG A 242 -19.75 2.41 7.43
CA ARG A 242 -20.74 3.41 6.98
C ARG A 242 -21.36 3.07 5.63
N ASP A 243 -20.57 2.55 4.70
CA ASP A 243 -21.02 2.28 3.33
C ASP A 243 -21.94 1.04 3.26
N LEU A 244 -21.79 0.11 4.17
CA LEU A 244 -22.58 -1.12 4.24
C LEU A 244 -23.68 -1.07 5.30
N ASN A 245 -23.63 -0.09 6.22
CA ASN A 245 -24.47 0.00 7.41
C ASN A 245 -24.49 -1.32 8.22
N GLU A 246 -23.33 -1.95 8.32
CA GLU A 246 -23.12 -3.21 9.02
C GLU A 246 -22.04 -3.07 10.08
N ILE A 247 -22.16 -3.85 11.18
CA ILE A 247 -21.13 -3.94 12.19
C ILE A 247 -20.03 -4.89 11.67
N GLN A 248 -18.79 -4.41 11.69
CA GLN A 248 -17.60 -5.16 11.33
C GLN A 248 -16.73 -5.38 12.57
N ASN A 249 -15.98 -6.47 12.57
CA ASN A 249 -15.10 -6.86 13.65
C ASN A 249 -13.65 -6.94 13.18
N ILE A 250 -12.74 -6.42 14.00
CA ILE A 250 -11.29 -6.52 13.84
C ILE A 250 -10.73 -7.22 15.07
N ARG A 251 -9.78 -8.13 14.87
CA ARG A 251 -9.05 -8.81 15.93
C ARG A 251 -7.56 -8.53 15.81
N PHE A 252 -6.98 -7.89 16.82
CA PHE A 252 -5.55 -7.80 17.01
C PHE A 252 -5.13 -8.96 17.90
N ASN A 253 -4.33 -9.89 17.38
CA ASN A 253 -3.92 -11.08 18.10
C ASN A 253 -2.76 -10.75 19.04
N LYS A 254 -2.90 -11.05 20.32
CA LYS A 254 -1.83 -10.93 21.31
C LYS A 254 -0.74 -11.96 21.00
N ILE A 255 0.55 -11.56 21.07
CA ILE A 255 1.69 -12.42 20.76
C ILE A 255 2.72 -12.54 21.89
N ASP A 256 2.51 -11.87 23.01
CA ASP A 256 3.32 -11.95 24.24
C ASP A 256 2.46 -12.24 25.48
#